data_b55e5e7e6f7ba7672ffa16439370ff6b
#
_entry.id   b55e5e7e6f7ba7672ffa16439370ff6b
#
_cell.length_a   1.000
_cell.length_b   1.000
_cell.length_c   1.000
_cell.angle_alpha   90.00
_cell.angle_beta   90.00
_cell.angle_gamma   90.00
#
_symmetry.space_group_name_H-M   'P 1'
#
loop_
_entity.id
_entity.type
_entity.pdbx_description
1 polymer ?
#
loop_
_entity_poly.entity_id
_entity_poly.type
_entity_poly.pdbx_seq_one_letter_code
_entity_poly.pdbx_strand_id
1 'polypeptide(L)'
;MRPSENTRVVAARVIHQPTKRTAMQTLTITQPDDMHLHLRDGDALRAVLPFTARQMGRAVIMPNLKPPVVSVADALAYKQRIIAALPEGSTFEPLMTLYLTGKATPELVREAKAAGIVAFKLYPAGATTNSDSGVTDLFKLLPVLHEIAVQDMRFLVHGEVTDSDIDIFDREAAFIERVMKPVLAQVPNLKVVFEHITTAEAARLVLEAGDNVAATVTPQHLLLNRNDLLVGGVRPHHYCLPVLKRESHRQALVAAVTGEKAHKFFLGTDSAPHAQSAKENACGCAGMFSAATAVELYAEIFEQAGALDKLEAFASQNGARFYGLPFNTRKITLVKQPQRIPDSIPYGEDKLIPMRAGGNTEWSVQY
;
A
#
# COMPACT_ATOMS: atom_id res chain seq x y z
N MET A 1 82.46 -30.77 29.46
CA MET A 1 81.97 -29.48 30.02
C MET A 1 81.30 -28.68 28.92
N ARG A 2 80.01 -28.54 28.97
CA ARG A 2 79.23 -27.67 28.08
C ARG A 2 78.29 -26.79 28.94
N PRO A 3 78.17 -25.48 28.68
CA PRO A 3 77.28 -24.66 29.44
C PRO A 3 75.83 -24.73 28.87
N SER A 4 74.89 -24.64 29.75
CA SER A 4 73.48 -24.68 29.53
C SER A 4 72.94 -23.30 28.97
N GLU A 5 72.23 -23.39 27.84
CA GLU A 5 71.48 -22.24 27.30
C GLU A 5 70.11 -22.08 28.00
N ASN A 6 69.93 -20.95 28.64
CA ASN A 6 68.69 -20.51 29.22
C ASN A 6 67.77 -19.88 28.15
N THR A 7 66.75 -20.62 27.66
CA THR A 7 65.73 -20.07 26.77
C THR A 7 64.65 -19.31 27.56
N ARG A 8 64.68 -17.99 27.52
CA ARG A 8 63.60 -17.11 28.05
C ARG A 8 62.42 -17.20 27.09
N VAL A 9 61.32 -17.74 27.55
CA VAL A 9 60.00 -17.65 26.87
C VAL A 9 59.42 -16.28 27.15
N VAL A 10 59.34 -15.46 26.09
CA VAL A 10 58.64 -14.15 26.15
C VAL A 10 57.16 -14.40 25.89
N ALA A 11 56.32 -14.27 26.92
CA ALA A 11 54.89 -14.37 26.79
C ALA A 11 54.36 -13.14 26.02
N ALA A 12 53.86 -13.34 24.81
CA ALA A 12 53.18 -12.30 24.04
C ALA A 12 51.83 -11.98 24.69
N ARG A 13 51.70 -10.73 25.21
CA ARG A 13 50.43 -10.20 25.66
C ARG A 13 49.53 -9.99 24.44
N VAL A 14 48.48 -10.78 24.31
CA VAL A 14 47.39 -10.51 23.38
C VAL A 14 46.62 -9.28 23.89
N ILE A 15 46.82 -8.13 23.23
CA ILE A 15 46.06 -6.95 23.47
C ILE A 15 44.70 -7.16 22.79
N HIS A 16 43.66 -7.46 23.55
CA HIS A 16 42.28 -7.43 23.11
C HIS A 16 41.94 -5.98 22.76
N GLN A 17 41.90 -5.66 21.44
CA GLN A 17 41.31 -4.41 21.00
C GLN A 17 39.79 -4.54 21.21
N PRO A 18 39.14 -3.55 21.85
CA PRO A 18 37.70 -3.55 21.98
C PRO A 18 37.11 -3.43 20.57
N THR A 19 36.35 -4.43 20.16
CA THR A 19 35.54 -4.36 18.93
C THR A 19 34.66 -3.10 19.04
N LYS A 20 34.89 -2.15 18.14
CA LYS A 20 34.00 -1.00 17.98
C LYS A 20 32.60 -1.55 17.75
N ARG A 21 31.71 -1.44 18.72
CA ARG A 21 30.27 -1.61 18.51
C ARG A 21 29.88 -0.58 17.46
N THR A 22 29.66 -1.04 16.23
CA THR A 22 29.04 -0.21 15.19
C THR A 22 27.72 0.25 15.75
N ALA A 23 27.52 1.56 15.87
CA ALA A 23 26.25 2.10 16.33
C ALA A 23 25.14 1.57 15.40
N MET A 24 24.07 1.03 15.98
CA MET A 24 22.94 0.51 15.23
C MET A 24 22.31 1.67 14.46
N GLN A 25 22.15 1.53 13.14
CA GLN A 25 21.53 2.55 12.31
C GLN A 25 20.06 2.69 12.70
N THR A 26 19.61 3.92 12.93
CA THR A 26 18.22 4.23 13.27
C THR A 26 17.68 5.29 12.32
N LEU A 27 16.38 5.25 12.06
CA LEU A 27 15.65 6.25 11.28
C LEU A 27 14.35 6.59 12.01
N THR A 28 14.19 7.84 12.42
CA THR A 28 12.96 8.33 13.04
C THR A 28 12.20 9.19 12.04
N ILE A 29 10.95 8.82 11.77
CA ILE A 29 10.05 9.52 10.85
C ILE A 29 8.74 9.89 11.55
N THR A 30 8.01 10.82 10.99
CA THR A 30 6.61 11.05 11.35
C THR A 30 5.81 9.77 11.12
N GLN A 31 4.88 9.43 12.03
CA GLN A 31 4.05 8.25 11.89
C GLN A 31 3.36 8.25 10.51
N PRO A 32 3.50 7.18 9.72
CA PRO A 32 2.94 7.09 8.36
C PRO A 32 1.41 7.09 8.32
N ASP A 33 0.88 7.38 7.13
CA ASP A 33 -0.51 7.14 6.76
C ASP A 33 -0.56 6.09 5.64
N ASP A 34 -1.52 5.18 5.70
CA ASP A 34 -1.77 4.22 4.63
C ASP A 34 -2.92 4.71 3.75
N MET A 35 -2.59 5.18 2.55
CA MET A 35 -3.59 5.78 1.65
C MET A 35 -4.36 4.76 0.81
N HIS A 36 -4.19 3.44 1.08
CA HIS A 36 -4.96 2.37 0.45
C HIS A 36 -4.95 1.08 1.27
N LEU A 37 -6.02 0.78 1.99
CA LEU A 37 -6.07 -0.34 2.92
C LEU A 37 -7.40 -1.11 2.86
N HIS A 38 -7.32 -2.46 2.81
CA HIS A 38 -8.46 -3.35 2.96
C HIS A 38 -8.48 -3.99 4.36
N LEU A 39 -9.47 -3.65 5.16
CA LEU A 39 -9.63 -4.21 6.51
C LEU A 39 -10.60 -5.39 6.57
N ARG A 40 -11.42 -5.60 5.51
CA ARG A 40 -12.53 -6.56 5.55
C ARG A 40 -13.52 -6.24 6.67
N ASP A 41 -14.23 -7.23 7.18
CA ASP A 41 -15.21 -7.05 8.25
C ASP A 41 -15.22 -8.28 9.20
N GLY A 42 -15.90 -8.18 10.33
CA GLY A 42 -16.08 -9.28 11.29
C GLY A 42 -14.75 -9.79 11.88
N ASP A 43 -14.55 -11.11 11.90
CA ASP A 43 -13.32 -11.73 12.44
C ASP A 43 -12.08 -11.37 11.64
N ALA A 44 -12.23 -11.23 10.33
CA ALA A 44 -11.15 -10.78 9.47
C ALA A 44 -10.62 -9.38 9.84
N LEU A 45 -11.53 -8.44 10.09
CA LEU A 45 -11.19 -7.10 10.59
C LEU A 45 -10.41 -7.18 11.91
N ARG A 46 -10.91 -7.95 12.87
CA ARG A 46 -10.24 -8.11 14.18
C ARG A 46 -8.84 -8.71 14.06
N ALA A 47 -8.65 -9.62 13.11
CA ALA A 47 -7.36 -10.26 12.90
C ALA A 47 -6.29 -9.32 12.29
N VAL A 48 -6.68 -8.39 11.41
CA VAL A 48 -5.70 -7.60 10.64
C VAL A 48 -5.52 -6.17 11.13
N LEU A 49 -6.56 -5.56 11.72
CA LEU A 49 -6.54 -4.17 12.18
C LEU A 49 -5.38 -3.84 13.12
N PRO A 50 -5.00 -4.69 14.10
CA PRO A 50 -3.89 -4.39 15.01
C PRO A 50 -2.56 -4.17 14.31
N PHE A 51 -2.30 -4.84 13.18
CA PHE A 51 -1.06 -4.69 12.42
C PHE A 51 -0.92 -3.31 11.79
N THR A 52 -2.00 -2.78 11.23
CA THR A 52 -2.01 -1.43 10.67
C THR A 52 -2.05 -0.38 11.78
N ALA A 53 -2.93 -0.53 12.77
CA ALA A 53 -3.15 0.49 13.81
C ALA A 53 -1.91 0.77 14.67
N ARG A 54 -0.98 -0.19 14.80
CA ARG A 54 0.28 0.02 15.51
C ARG A 54 1.30 0.85 14.73
N GLN A 55 1.28 0.78 13.39
CA GLN A 55 2.26 1.44 12.51
C GLN A 55 1.75 2.78 11.98
N MET A 56 0.47 2.82 11.58
CA MET A 56 -0.12 3.95 10.85
C MET A 56 -0.93 4.86 11.79
N GLY A 57 -0.88 6.16 11.53
CA GLY A 57 -1.76 7.12 12.19
C GLY A 57 -3.17 7.10 11.63
N ARG A 58 -3.27 6.97 10.30
CA ARG A 58 -4.53 6.93 9.54
C ARG A 58 -4.44 5.94 8.40
N ALA A 59 -5.61 5.50 7.91
CA ALA A 59 -5.67 4.82 6.63
C ALA A 59 -6.93 5.16 5.85
N VAL A 60 -6.80 5.23 4.52
CA VAL A 60 -7.93 5.31 3.58
C VAL A 60 -8.49 3.91 3.38
N ILE A 61 -9.71 3.71 3.87
CA ILE A 61 -10.35 2.38 3.94
C ILE A 61 -11.11 2.09 2.65
N MET A 62 -10.74 1.00 2.00
CA MET A 62 -11.38 0.57 0.76
C MET A 62 -12.78 0.00 0.99
N PRO A 63 -13.75 0.34 0.11
CA PRO A 63 -15.18 0.11 0.34
C PRO A 63 -15.70 -1.21 -0.23
N ASN A 64 -14.86 -2.08 -0.82
CA ASN A 64 -15.27 -3.30 -1.52
C ASN A 64 -15.55 -4.49 -0.59
N LEU A 65 -16.42 -4.28 0.37
CA LEU A 65 -16.99 -5.35 1.20
C LEU A 65 -18.05 -6.17 0.43
N LYS A 66 -18.64 -7.14 1.08
CA LYS A 66 -19.87 -7.85 0.64
C LYS A 66 -20.95 -7.70 1.70
N PRO A 67 -21.98 -6.88 1.47
CA PRO A 67 -22.18 -5.97 0.32
C PRO A 67 -21.18 -4.79 0.34
N PRO A 68 -20.95 -4.12 -0.82
CA PRO A 68 -20.06 -2.96 -0.90
C PRO A 68 -20.63 -1.74 -0.17
N VAL A 69 -19.74 -0.85 0.31
CA VAL A 69 -20.09 0.37 1.01
C VAL A 69 -20.46 1.45 -0.02
N VAL A 70 -21.75 1.60 -0.30
CA VAL A 70 -22.25 2.46 -1.40
C VAL A 70 -22.98 3.71 -0.91
N SER A 71 -23.30 3.80 0.37
CA SER A 71 -24.01 4.95 0.98
C SER A 71 -23.22 5.52 2.16
N VAL A 72 -23.57 6.77 2.53
CA VAL A 72 -23.02 7.42 3.73
C VAL A 72 -23.33 6.62 4.98
N ALA A 73 -24.55 6.08 5.11
CA ALA A 73 -24.94 5.27 6.25
C ALA A 73 -24.07 4.00 6.38
N ASP A 74 -23.81 3.30 5.27
CA ASP A 74 -22.94 2.11 5.26
C ASP A 74 -21.52 2.47 5.68
N ALA A 75 -20.98 3.58 5.18
CA ALA A 75 -19.63 4.05 5.50
C ALA A 75 -19.49 4.39 7.00
N LEU A 76 -20.46 5.09 7.57
CA LEU A 76 -20.46 5.43 8.98
C LEU A 76 -20.63 4.19 9.86
N ALA A 77 -21.51 3.26 9.48
CA ALA A 77 -21.65 1.99 10.17
C ALA A 77 -20.36 1.15 10.12
N TYR A 78 -19.69 1.12 8.98
CA TYR A 78 -18.39 0.44 8.85
C TYR A 78 -17.31 1.12 9.70
N LYS A 79 -17.26 2.47 9.70
CA LYS A 79 -16.36 3.24 10.58
C LYS A 79 -16.53 2.86 12.04
N GLN A 80 -17.77 2.73 12.51
CA GLN A 80 -18.05 2.34 13.91
C GLN A 80 -17.57 0.91 14.22
N ARG A 81 -17.71 -0.04 13.28
CA ARG A 81 -17.18 -1.41 13.47
C ARG A 81 -15.65 -1.42 13.55
N ILE A 82 -14.97 -0.60 12.73
CA ILE A 82 -13.51 -0.45 12.78
C ILE A 82 -13.08 0.13 14.13
N ILE A 83 -13.71 1.23 14.57
CA ILE A 83 -13.39 1.88 15.85
C ILE A 83 -13.61 0.92 17.02
N ALA A 84 -14.69 0.15 17.02
CA ALA A 84 -14.99 -0.83 18.07
C ALA A 84 -14.01 -2.01 18.11
N ALA A 85 -13.30 -2.28 17.00
CA ALA A 85 -12.29 -3.34 16.90
C ALA A 85 -10.85 -2.85 17.15
N LEU A 86 -10.63 -1.56 17.38
CA LEU A 86 -9.29 -1.02 17.65
C LEU A 86 -8.74 -1.58 18.98
N PRO A 87 -7.43 -1.86 19.05
CA PRO A 87 -6.77 -2.12 20.31
C PRO A 87 -6.94 -0.96 21.29
N GLU A 88 -7.02 -1.28 22.59
CA GLU A 88 -7.11 -0.28 23.65
C GLU A 88 -5.97 0.75 23.54
N GLY A 89 -6.31 2.03 23.71
CA GLY A 89 -5.36 3.14 23.60
C GLY A 89 -4.91 3.50 22.18
N SER A 90 -5.44 2.82 21.13
CA SER A 90 -5.11 3.14 19.74
C SER A 90 -5.68 4.51 19.35
N THR A 91 -4.85 5.32 18.67
CA THR A 91 -5.23 6.61 18.10
C THR A 91 -5.41 6.53 16.57
N PHE A 92 -5.45 5.34 16.01
CA PHE A 92 -5.64 5.12 14.58
C PHE A 92 -6.99 5.69 14.09
N GLU A 93 -6.94 6.43 12.98
CA GLU A 93 -8.11 7.06 12.38
C GLU A 93 -8.45 6.43 11.02
N PRO A 94 -9.61 5.76 10.85
CA PRO A 94 -10.09 5.29 9.56
C PRO A 94 -10.71 6.44 8.75
N LEU A 95 -10.17 6.69 7.55
CA LEU A 95 -10.68 7.63 6.55
C LEU A 95 -11.57 6.85 5.57
N MET A 96 -12.88 7.10 5.65
CA MET A 96 -13.87 6.30 4.91
C MET A 96 -14.01 6.75 3.47
N THR A 97 -14.30 5.77 2.59
CA THR A 97 -14.59 5.99 1.18
C THR A 97 -15.91 5.35 0.78
N LEU A 98 -16.48 5.80 -0.35
CA LEU A 98 -17.63 5.16 -0.97
C LEU A 98 -17.22 4.40 -2.22
N TYR A 99 -17.83 3.25 -2.43
CA TYR A 99 -17.74 2.48 -3.66
C TYR A 99 -18.54 3.18 -4.77
N LEU A 100 -17.87 3.61 -5.83
CA LEU A 100 -18.53 4.22 -6.97
C LEU A 100 -19.23 3.14 -7.79
N THR A 101 -20.54 3.27 -7.92
CA THR A 101 -21.38 2.40 -8.77
C THR A 101 -21.99 3.21 -9.91
N GLY A 102 -22.53 2.53 -10.93
CA GLY A 102 -23.29 3.17 -12.01
C GLY A 102 -24.57 3.91 -11.56
N LYS A 103 -24.95 3.79 -10.29
CA LYS A 103 -26.12 4.46 -9.68
C LYS A 103 -25.74 5.68 -8.83
N ALA A 104 -24.47 6.03 -8.74
CA ALA A 104 -24.04 7.21 -7.99
C ALA A 104 -24.62 8.50 -8.60
N THR A 105 -24.93 9.47 -7.76
CA THR A 105 -25.49 10.76 -8.16
C THR A 105 -24.67 11.92 -7.57
N PRO A 106 -24.76 13.14 -8.15
CA PRO A 106 -24.16 14.33 -7.56
C PRO A 106 -24.63 14.62 -6.13
N GLU A 107 -25.89 14.28 -5.81
CA GLU A 107 -26.45 14.43 -4.45
C GLU A 107 -25.68 13.58 -3.45
N LEU A 108 -25.42 12.30 -3.80
CA LEU A 108 -24.62 11.39 -2.96
C LEU A 108 -23.21 11.96 -2.70
N VAL A 109 -22.61 12.65 -3.66
CA VAL A 109 -21.29 13.28 -3.48
C VAL A 109 -21.37 14.39 -2.43
N ARG A 110 -22.41 15.26 -2.49
CA ARG A 110 -22.62 16.31 -1.49
C ARG A 110 -22.88 15.75 -0.09
N GLU A 111 -23.70 14.70 0.00
CA GLU A 111 -23.97 14.00 1.27
C GLU A 111 -22.70 13.39 1.85
N ALA A 112 -21.90 12.72 1.01
CA ALA A 112 -20.62 12.11 1.41
C ALA A 112 -19.65 13.17 1.93
N LYS A 113 -19.52 14.31 1.24
CA LYS A 113 -18.66 15.42 1.69
C LYS A 113 -19.10 15.96 3.04
N ALA A 114 -20.41 16.19 3.22
CA ALA A 114 -20.96 16.70 4.48
C ALA A 114 -20.76 15.72 5.66
N ALA A 115 -20.72 14.42 5.38
CA ALA A 115 -20.47 13.35 6.36
C ALA A 115 -18.98 13.09 6.64
N GLY A 116 -18.06 13.81 5.99
CA GLY A 116 -16.60 13.63 6.18
C GLY A 116 -16.03 12.41 5.47
N ILE A 117 -16.73 11.87 4.46
CA ILE A 117 -16.16 10.86 3.56
C ILE A 117 -15.09 11.52 2.70
N VAL A 118 -13.93 10.87 2.56
CA VAL A 118 -12.76 11.52 1.93
C VAL A 118 -12.68 11.31 0.42
N ALA A 119 -13.30 10.25 -0.12
CA ALA A 119 -13.14 9.88 -1.52
C ALA A 119 -14.23 8.94 -2.03
N PHE A 120 -14.32 8.85 -3.37
CA PHE A 120 -15.03 7.82 -4.11
C PHE A 120 -14.03 6.87 -4.78
N LYS A 121 -14.20 5.57 -4.60
CA LYS A 121 -13.33 4.53 -5.19
C LYS A 121 -14.00 3.91 -6.41
N LEU A 122 -13.33 3.99 -7.55
CA LEU A 122 -13.66 3.30 -8.79
C LEU A 122 -13.06 1.88 -8.78
N TYR A 123 -13.92 0.91 -9.03
CA TYR A 123 -13.55 -0.40 -9.53
C TYR A 123 -14.24 -0.61 -10.89
N PRO A 124 -13.50 -0.85 -11.98
CA PRO A 124 -14.12 -1.40 -13.19
C PRO A 124 -14.75 -2.76 -12.88
N ALA A 125 -15.92 -3.02 -13.43
CA ALA A 125 -16.65 -4.27 -13.17
C ALA A 125 -15.82 -5.50 -13.54
N GLY A 126 -15.60 -6.40 -12.58
CA GLY A 126 -14.79 -7.62 -12.77
C GLY A 126 -13.27 -7.42 -12.72
N ALA A 127 -12.76 -6.23 -12.40
CA ALA A 127 -11.33 -5.96 -12.41
C ALA A 127 -10.57 -6.65 -11.25
N THR A 128 -11.20 -6.82 -10.10
CA THR A 128 -10.55 -7.37 -8.89
C THR A 128 -11.58 -8.03 -7.96
N THR A 129 -11.13 -8.52 -6.80
CA THR A 129 -11.98 -9.13 -5.77
C THR A 129 -13.11 -8.19 -5.35
N ASN A 130 -14.35 -8.68 -5.30
CA ASN A 130 -15.56 -7.95 -4.93
C ASN A 130 -15.83 -6.71 -5.82
N SER A 131 -15.51 -6.79 -7.11
CA SER A 131 -15.76 -5.72 -8.09
C SER A 131 -16.96 -5.96 -9.00
N ASP A 132 -17.81 -6.94 -8.70
CA ASP A 132 -19.00 -7.27 -9.52
C ASP A 132 -19.98 -6.10 -9.66
N SER A 133 -20.08 -5.25 -8.61
CA SER A 133 -20.90 -4.03 -8.60
C SER A 133 -20.19 -2.82 -9.21
N GLY A 134 -19.02 -3.02 -9.81
CA GLY A 134 -18.17 -1.97 -10.38
C GLY A 134 -18.81 -1.23 -11.56
N VAL A 135 -18.12 -0.18 -11.98
CA VAL A 135 -18.56 0.65 -13.10
C VAL A 135 -18.23 -0.02 -14.43
N THR A 136 -19.22 -0.11 -15.30
CA THR A 136 -19.08 -0.63 -16.67
C THR A 136 -18.80 0.45 -17.71
N ASP A 137 -19.24 1.69 -17.44
CA ASP A 137 -19.06 2.85 -18.31
C ASP A 137 -18.90 4.11 -17.45
N LEU A 138 -17.66 4.54 -17.27
CA LEU A 138 -17.33 5.70 -16.44
C LEU A 138 -17.80 7.02 -17.06
N PHE A 139 -17.93 7.10 -18.38
CA PHE A 139 -18.35 8.34 -19.07
C PHE A 139 -19.81 8.71 -18.76
N LYS A 140 -20.66 7.73 -18.42
CA LYS A 140 -22.02 8.01 -17.92
C LYS A 140 -22.04 8.71 -16.56
N LEU A 141 -20.94 8.64 -15.82
CA LEU A 141 -20.79 9.25 -14.48
C LEU A 141 -20.05 10.58 -14.52
N LEU A 142 -19.83 11.20 -15.69
CA LEU A 142 -19.19 12.53 -15.77
C LEU A 142 -19.84 13.58 -14.88
N PRO A 143 -21.19 13.67 -14.75
CA PRO A 143 -21.82 14.61 -13.80
C PRO A 143 -21.39 14.34 -12.33
N VAL A 144 -21.20 13.09 -11.94
CA VAL A 144 -20.71 12.69 -10.61
C VAL A 144 -19.25 13.09 -10.44
N LEU A 145 -18.40 12.85 -11.44
CA LEU A 145 -16.99 13.23 -11.42
C LEU A 145 -16.80 14.73 -11.33
N HIS A 146 -17.63 15.52 -12.05
CA HIS A 146 -17.67 16.98 -11.92
C HIS A 146 -18.03 17.41 -10.49
N GLU A 147 -19.03 16.77 -9.88
CA GLU A 147 -19.41 17.10 -8.50
C GLU A 147 -18.31 16.72 -7.51
N ILE A 148 -17.63 15.58 -7.70
CA ILE A 148 -16.45 15.19 -6.89
C ILE A 148 -15.38 16.29 -6.96
N ALA A 149 -15.11 16.83 -8.15
CA ALA A 149 -14.17 17.93 -8.35
C ALA A 149 -14.62 19.22 -7.66
N VAL A 150 -15.92 19.59 -7.78
CA VAL A 150 -16.52 20.78 -7.14
C VAL A 150 -16.43 20.70 -5.61
N GLN A 151 -16.67 19.52 -5.04
CA GLN A 151 -16.61 19.27 -3.59
C GLN A 151 -15.18 19.10 -3.06
N ASP A 152 -14.16 19.24 -3.91
CA ASP A 152 -12.75 18.99 -3.56
C ASP A 152 -12.53 17.63 -2.89
N MET A 153 -13.22 16.60 -3.37
CA MET A 153 -13.04 15.21 -2.94
C MET A 153 -12.04 14.48 -3.86
N ARG A 154 -11.55 13.33 -3.41
CA ARG A 154 -10.61 12.53 -4.18
C ARG A 154 -11.35 11.44 -4.95
N PHE A 155 -10.91 11.21 -6.16
CA PHE A 155 -11.34 10.12 -7.01
C PHE A 155 -10.23 9.07 -7.06
N LEU A 156 -10.47 7.90 -6.44
CA LEU A 156 -9.51 6.83 -6.30
C LEU A 156 -9.77 5.78 -7.39
N VAL A 157 -8.76 5.41 -8.15
CA VAL A 157 -8.94 4.63 -9.37
C VAL A 157 -8.18 3.31 -9.32
N HIS A 158 -8.91 2.18 -9.38
CA HIS A 158 -8.30 0.92 -9.83
C HIS A 158 -8.24 0.95 -11.36
N GLY A 159 -7.04 1.13 -11.89
CA GLY A 159 -6.83 1.54 -13.27
C GLY A 159 -6.60 0.37 -14.23
N GLU A 160 -7.54 -0.57 -14.39
CA GLU A 160 -7.46 -1.66 -15.35
C GLU A 160 -8.72 -1.74 -16.21
N VAL A 161 -8.55 -2.01 -17.52
CA VAL A 161 -9.66 -2.46 -18.37
C VAL A 161 -9.97 -3.92 -18.10
N THR A 162 -11.20 -4.35 -18.42
CA THR A 162 -11.66 -5.73 -18.19
C THR A 162 -12.01 -6.47 -19.48
N ASP A 163 -11.67 -5.88 -20.62
CA ASP A 163 -11.85 -6.50 -21.94
C ASP A 163 -11.09 -7.83 -22.02
N SER A 164 -11.75 -8.88 -22.48
CA SER A 164 -11.21 -10.25 -22.49
C SER A 164 -10.10 -10.46 -23.51
N ASP A 165 -9.99 -9.60 -24.51
CA ASP A 165 -8.96 -9.60 -25.56
C ASP A 165 -7.70 -8.82 -25.18
N ILE A 166 -7.70 -8.12 -24.05
CA ILE A 166 -6.54 -7.40 -23.53
C ILE A 166 -5.75 -8.28 -22.55
N ASP A 167 -4.47 -8.48 -22.84
CA ASP A 167 -3.56 -9.20 -21.96
C ASP A 167 -3.56 -8.59 -20.55
N ILE A 168 -3.61 -9.44 -19.53
CA ILE A 168 -3.66 -9.01 -18.11
C ILE A 168 -2.49 -8.10 -17.73
N PHE A 169 -1.35 -8.23 -18.40
CA PHE A 169 -0.17 -7.39 -18.15
C PHE A 169 -0.27 -6.00 -18.79
N ASP A 170 -1.19 -5.81 -19.77
CA ASP A 170 -1.36 -4.57 -20.52
C ASP A 170 -2.61 -3.77 -20.12
N ARG A 171 -3.46 -4.32 -19.24
CA ARG A 171 -4.73 -3.73 -18.81
C ARG A 171 -4.61 -2.32 -18.24
N GLU A 172 -3.57 -2.06 -17.43
CA GLU A 172 -3.33 -0.73 -16.86
C GLU A 172 -2.96 0.29 -17.94
N ALA A 173 -2.06 -0.08 -18.87
CA ALA A 173 -1.68 0.79 -19.99
C ALA A 173 -2.89 1.10 -20.91
N ALA A 174 -3.71 0.09 -21.20
CA ALA A 174 -4.94 0.28 -21.98
C ALA A 174 -5.95 1.19 -21.26
N PHE A 175 -6.10 1.06 -19.94
CA PHE A 175 -6.97 1.94 -19.14
C PHE A 175 -6.51 3.39 -19.18
N ILE A 176 -5.21 3.65 -19.10
CA ILE A 176 -4.66 5.00 -19.20
C ILE A 176 -5.11 5.68 -20.50
N GLU A 177 -4.95 5.00 -21.64
CA GLU A 177 -5.27 5.59 -22.94
C GLU A 177 -6.78 5.70 -23.18
N ARG A 178 -7.55 4.66 -22.83
CA ARG A 178 -8.98 4.57 -23.16
C ARG A 178 -9.88 5.31 -22.18
N VAL A 179 -9.45 5.45 -20.92
CA VAL A 179 -10.30 5.95 -19.85
C VAL A 179 -9.67 7.15 -19.12
N MET A 180 -8.46 6.99 -18.60
CA MET A 180 -7.90 7.99 -17.67
C MET A 180 -7.60 9.33 -18.36
N LYS A 181 -6.90 9.30 -19.50
CA LYS A 181 -6.60 10.52 -20.26
C LYS A 181 -7.87 11.26 -20.71
N PRO A 182 -8.89 10.58 -21.31
CA PRO A 182 -10.16 11.23 -21.65
C PRO A 182 -10.90 11.81 -20.44
N VAL A 183 -10.91 11.14 -19.29
CA VAL A 183 -11.54 11.65 -18.07
C VAL A 183 -10.84 12.91 -17.57
N LEU A 184 -9.50 12.90 -17.50
CA LEU A 184 -8.73 14.08 -17.07
C LEU A 184 -8.92 15.27 -18.03
N ALA A 185 -9.10 15.02 -19.32
CA ALA A 185 -9.39 16.08 -20.30
C ALA A 185 -10.79 16.68 -20.10
N GLN A 186 -11.79 15.87 -19.73
CA GLN A 186 -13.18 16.32 -19.54
C GLN A 186 -13.41 16.93 -18.16
N VAL A 187 -12.67 16.51 -17.12
CA VAL A 187 -12.78 17.01 -15.74
C VAL A 187 -11.39 17.44 -15.23
N PRO A 188 -10.82 18.54 -15.76
CA PRO A 188 -9.41 18.90 -15.53
C PRO A 188 -9.06 19.24 -14.07
N ASN A 189 -10.05 19.61 -13.26
CA ASN A 189 -9.84 19.93 -11.83
C ASN A 189 -10.07 18.73 -10.89
N LEU A 190 -10.39 17.54 -11.44
CA LEU A 190 -10.61 16.33 -10.64
C LEU A 190 -9.31 15.93 -9.95
N LYS A 191 -9.33 15.80 -8.63
CA LYS A 191 -8.22 15.26 -7.87
C LYS A 191 -8.23 13.74 -7.92
N VAL A 192 -7.30 13.16 -8.66
CA VAL A 192 -7.20 11.72 -8.90
C VAL A 192 -6.06 11.11 -8.13
N VAL A 193 -6.34 10.01 -7.44
CA VAL A 193 -5.30 9.08 -6.97
C VAL A 193 -5.35 7.84 -7.85
N PHE A 194 -4.34 7.66 -8.69
CA PHE A 194 -4.16 6.44 -9.44
C PHE A 194 -3.56 5.39 -8.48
N GLU A 195 -4.41 4.47 -8.06
CA GLU A 195 -4.10 3.57 -6.96
C GLU A 195 -3.18 2.42 -7.40
N HIS A 196 -2.28 1.97 -6.47
CA HIS A 196 -1.44 0.78 -6.61
C HIS A 196 -0.88 0.58 -8.02
N ILE A 197 -0.32 1.64 -8.61
CA ILE A 197 0.20 1.62 -9.97
C ILE A 197 1.29 0.56 -10.14
N THR A 198 1.33 -0.05 -11.33
CA THR A 198 2.22 -1.19 -11.60
C THR A 198 3.11 -1.04 -12.82
N THR A 199 2.86 -0.04 -13.67
CA THR A 199 3.54 0.12 -14.97
C THR A 199 4.35 1.40 -15.06
N ALA A 200 5.33 1.41 -15.96
CA ALA A 200 6.08 2.62 -16.33
C ALA A 200 5.16 3.67 -16.97
N GLU A 201 4.11 3.23 -17.68
CA GLU A 201 3.09 4.07 -18.29
C GLU A 201 2.30 4.85 -17.23
N ALA A 202 1.89 4.19 -16.15
CA ALA A 202 1.20 4.83 -15.03
C ALA A 202 2.10 5.83 -14.30
N ALA A 203 3.35 5.44 -14.02
CA ALA A 203 4.32 6.36 -13.43
C ALA A 203 4.51 7.61 -14.30
N ARG A 204 4.65 7.45 -15.61
CA ARG A 204 4.80 8.54 -16.57
C ARG A 204 3.55 9.44 -16.60
N LEU A 205 2.35 8.86 -16.68
CA LEU A 205 1.10 9.62 -16.62
C LEU A 205 1.08 10.54 -15.40
N VAL A 206 1.40 10.02 -14.22
CA VAL A 206 1.41 10.80 -12.97
C VAL A 206 2.48 11.90 -13.00
N LEU A 207 3.69 11.60 -13.50
CA LEU A 207 4.79 12.56 -13.60
C LEU A 207 4.51 13.71 -14.58
N GLU A 208 3.78 13.45 -15.66
CA GLU A 208 3.42 14.41 -16.72
C GLU A 208 2.13 15.20 -16.41
N ALA A 209 1.21 14.63 -15.64
CA ALA A 209 -0.04 15.28 -15.27
C ALA A 209 0.16 16.50 -14.35
N GLY A 210 -0.90 17.28 -14.15
CA GLY A 210 -0.94 18.37 -13.15
C GLY A 210 -0.86 17.89 -11.71
N ASP A 211 -0.76 18.80 -10.76
CA ASP A 211 -0.67 18.48 -9.31
C ASP A 211 -1.96 17.88 -8.73
N ASN A 212 -3.03 17.87 -9.51
CA ASN A 212 -4.27 17.20 -9.18
C ASN A 212 -4.26 15.68 -9.44
N VAL A 213 -3.16 15.12 -9.96
CA VAL A 213 -2.99 13.68 -10.17
C VAL A 213 -1.82 13.16 -9.36
N ALA A 214 -2.08 12.17 -8.52
CA ALA A 214 -1.08 11.50 -7.70
C ALA A 214 -1.30 9.97 -7.78
N ALA A 215 -0.43 9.20 -7.15
CA ALA A 215 -0.56 7.74 -7.12
C ALA A 215 -0.16 7.13 -5.78
N THR A 216 -0.81 6.03 -5.40
CA THR A 216 -0.30 5.11 -4.39
C THR A 216 0.61 4.06 -5.03
N VAL A 217 1.66 3.68 -4.32
CA VAL A 217 2.57 2.60 -4.74
C VAL A 217 2.77 1.64 -3.58
N THR A 218 2.53 0.36 -3.85
CA THR A 218 2.54 -0.69 -2.84
C THR A 218 3.93 -1.29 -2.61
N PRO A 219 4.20 -1.91 -1.46
CA PRO A 219 5.49 -2.57 -1.23
C PRO A 219 5.70 -3.75 -2.19
N GLN A 220 4.64 -4.50 -2.54
CA GLN A 220 4.75 -5.63 -3.46
C GLN A 220 5.15 -5.20 -4.86
N HIS A 221 4.64 -4.10 -5.41
CA HIS A 221 4.98 -3.62 -6.75
C HIS A 221 6.36 -2.93 -6.81
N LEU A 222 6.91 -2.52 -5.67
CA LEU A 222 8.27 -2.00 -5.56
C LEU A 222 9.32 -3.10 -5.34
N LEU A 223 8.94 -4.23 -4.72
CA LEU A 223 9.85 -5.33 -4.35
C LEU A 223 9.85 -6.49 -5.33
N LEU A 224 8.67 -6.82 -5.90
CA LEU A 224 8.45 -8.03 -6.65
C LEU A 224 8.15 -7.73 -8.12
N ASN A 225 8.48 -8.66 -8.98
CA ASN A 225 8.09 -8.67 -10.38
C ASN A 225 7.36 -9.98 -10.74
N ARG A 226 6.90 -10.14 -11.97
CA ARG A 226 6.12 -11.30 -12.38
C ARG A 226 6.86 -12.65 -12.27
N ASN A 227 8.20 -12.65 -12.23
CA ASN A 227 8.96 -13.88 -12.01
C ASN A 227 8.76 -14.39 -10.58
N ASP A 228 8.57 -13.48 -9.61
CA ASP A 228 8.30 -13.86 -8.22
C ASP A 228 6.93 -14.54 -8.05
N LEU A 229 6.03 -14.36 -8.99
CA LEU A 229 4.74 -15.05 -9.03
C LEU A 229 4.84 -16.40 -9.76
N LEU A 230 5.61 -16.51 -10.87
CA LEU A 230 5.46 -17.55 -11.86
C LEU A 230 6.69 -18.47 -12.00
N VAL A 231 7.91 -18.03 -11.66
CA VAL A 231 9.13 -18.81 -11.88
C VAL A 231 9.40 -19.78 -10.73
N GLY A 232 9.62 -21.04 -11.05
CA GLY A 232 9.83 -22.11 -10.08
C GLY A 232 8.56 -22.64 -9.43
N GLY A 233 7.43 -22.41 -10.07
CA GLY A 233 6.08 -22.74 -9.61
C GLY A 233 5.25 -21.51 -9.28
N VAL A 234 3.93 -21.66 -9.40
CA VAL A 234 2.98 -20.57 -9.06
C VAL A 234 3.00 -20.33 -7.55
N ARG A 235 3.11 -19.07 -7.16
CA ARG A 235 3.05 -18.65 -5.75
C ARG A 235 1.74 -17.89 -5.48
N PRO A 236 0.70 -18.57 -4.96
CA PRO A 236 -0.62 -17.95 -4.75
C PRO A 236 -0.59 -16.71 -3.87
N HIS A 237 0.30 -16.69 -2.86
CA HIS A 237 0.44 -15.54 -1.94
C HIS A 237 1.13 -14.31 -2.57
N HIS A 238 1.70 -14.43 -3.79
CA HIS A 238 2.19 -13.32 -4.60
C HIS A 238 1.18 -12.87 -5.67
N TYR A 239 0.00 -13.48 -5.73
CA TYR A 239 -1.06 -13.06 -6.65
C TYR A 239 -1.85 -11.88 -6.06
N CYS A 240 -1.83 -10.77 -6.77
CA CYS A 240 -2.58 -9.53 -6.51
C CYS A 240 -3.10 -8.96 -7.82
N LEU A 241 -4.05 -8.03 -7.75
CA LEU A 241 -4.53 -7.25 -8.89
C LEU A 241 -4.45 -5.75 -8.54
N PRO A 242 -3.82 -4.93 -9.40
CA PRO A 242 -3.17 -5.32 -10.66
C PRO A 242 -2.01 -6.29 -10.46
N VAL A 243 -1.83 -7.21 -11.44
CA VAL A 243 -0.80 -8.26 -11.35
C VAL A 243 0.62 -7.68 -11.39
N LEU A 244 1.56 -8.35 -10.73
CA LEU A 244 2.99 -8.02 -10.80
C LEU A 244 3.47 -7.97 -12.26
N LYS A 245 4.21 -6.93 -12.62
CA LYS A 245 4.65 -6.65 -13.98
C LYS A 245 6.12 -7.09 -14.22
N ARG A 246 6.68 -6.73 -15.37
CA ARG A 246 8.09 -6.96 -15.70
C ARG A 246 9.01 -6.16 -14.77
N GLU A 247 10.26 -6.61 -14.66
CA GLU A 247 11.29 -5.92 -13.89
C GLU A 247 11.49 -4.46 -14.33
N SER A 248 11.39 -4.17 -15.62
CA SER A 248 11.49 -2.79 -16.14
C SER A 248 10.42 -1.86 -15.58
N HIS A 249 9.21 -2.35 -15.38
CA HIS A 249 8.14 -1.57 -14.74
C HIS A 249 8.43 -1.36 -13.26
N ARG A 250 8.83 -2.40 -12.53
CA ARG A 250 9.23 -2.27 -11.12
C ARG A 250 10.31 -1.22 -10.93
N GLN A 251 11.35 -1.24 -11.76
CA GLN A 251 12.42 -0.24 -11.73
C GLN A 251 11.91 1.18 -12.01
N ALA A 252 10.96 1.33 -12.95
CA ALA A 252 10.34 2.62 -13.24
C ALA A 252 9.54 3.15 -12.05
N LEU A 253 8.83 2.28 -11.30
CA LEU A 253 8.14 2.68 -10.08
C LEU A 253 9.13 3.14 -8.99
N VAL A 254 10.21 2.38 -8.75
CA VAL A 254 11.25 2.77 -7.79
C VAL A 254 11.84 4.13 -8.17
N ALA A 255 12.17 4.34 -9.45
CA ALA A 255 12.68 5.63 -9.94
C ALA A 255 11.66 6.77 -9.74
N ALA A 256 10.36 6.52 -9.91
CA ALA A 256 9.31 7.52 -9.71
C ALA A 256 9.18 7.95 -8.24
N VAL A 257 9.15 7.00 -7.30
CA VAL A 257 9.00 7.29 -5.86
C VAL A 257 10.25 7.90 -5.23
N THR A 258 11.40 7.81 -5.90
CA THR A 258 12.68 8.35 -5.42
C THR A 258 13.22 9.51 -6.26
N GLY A 259 12.52 9.90 -7.34
CA GLY A 259 12.91 10.94 -8.28
C GLY A 259 12.59 12.36 -7.79
N GLU A 260 12.72 13.33 -8.71
CA GLU A 260 12.48 14.75 -8.43
C GLU A 260 11.03 15.07 -8.11
N LYS A 261 10.08 14.45 -8.84
CA LYS A 261 8.63 14.62 -8.64
C LYS A 261 8.04 13.55 -7.69
N ALA A 262 8.85 12.97 -6.79
CA ALA A 262 8.42 11.94 -5.84
C ALA A 262 7.26 12.40 -4.93
N HIS A 263 7.05 13.71 -4.76
CA HIS A 263 5.94 14.28 -3.98
C HIS A 263 4.55 13.90 -4.50
N LYS A 264 4.44 13.42 -5.74
CA LYS A 264 3.19 12.93 -6.36
C LYS A 264 2.88 11.47 -6.04
N PHE A 265 3.80 10.77 -5.39
CA PHE A 265 3.67 9.36 -5.01
C PHE A 265 3.69 9.21 -3.51
N PHE A 266 2.87 8.32 -2.99
CA PHE A 266 2.79 8.08 -1.56
C PHE A 266 2.41 6.64 -1.21
N LEU A 267 2.61 6.29 0.04
CA LEU A 267 2.32 4.98 0.59
C LEU A 267 0.84 4.64 0.47
N GLY A 268 0.55 3.51 -0.12
CA GLY A 268 -0.71 2.81 -0.09
C GLY A 268 -0.39 1.32 -0.15
N THR A 269 -0.60 0.60 0.95
CA THR A 269 -0.12 -0.77 1.06
C THR A 269 -0.86 -1.73 0.15
N ASP A 270 -2.13 -1.42 -0.16
CA ASP A 270 -3.06 -2.38 -0.74
C ASP A 270 -2.98 -3.73 0.00
N SER A 271 -2.79 -3.65 1.33
CA SER A 271 -2.83 -4.85 2.15
C SER A 271 -4.24 -5.42 2.10
N ALA A 272 -4.37 -6.53 1.36
CA ALA A 272 -5.64 -7.15 1.02
C ALA A 272 -5.67 -8.60 1.53
N PRO A 273 -6.07 -8.80 2.80
CA PRO A 273 -6.02 -10.12 3.44
C PRO A 273 -7.05 -11.08 2.84
N HIS A 274 -6.59 -12.32 2.62
CA HIS A 274 -7.41 -13.48 2.25
C HIS A 274 -6.92 -14.71 2.99
N ALA A 275 -7.85 -15.56 3.42
CA ALA A 275 -7.53 -16.83 4.04
C ALA A 275 -6.64 -17.68 3.14
N GLN A 276 -5.77 -18.50 3.71
CA GLN A 276 -4.89 -19.40 2.98
C GLN A 276 -5.69 -20.29 2.03
N SER A 277 -6.77 -20.90 2.50
CA SER A 277 -7.64 -21.76 1.68
C SER A 277 -8.28 -21.01 0.49
N ALA A 278 -8.55 -19.70 0.63
CA ALA A 278 -9.10 -18.89 -0.45
C ALA A 278 -8.04 -18.51 -1.52
N LYS A 279 -6.77 -18.50 -1.16
CA LYS A 279 -5.66 -18.24 -2.09
C LYS A 279 -5.13 -19.52 -2.74
N GLU A 280 -5.11 -20.64 -2.02
CA GLU A 280 -4.55 -21.91 -2.45
C GLU A 280 -5.61 -22.85 -3.04
N ASN A 281 -6.44 -22.33 -3.93
CA ASN A 281 -7.43 -23.09 -4.68
C ASN A 281 -7.50 -22.64 -6.14
N ALA A 282 -8.32 -23.30 -6.95
CA ALA A 282 -8.40 -23.04 -8.40
C ALA A 282 -8.89 -21.62 -8.74
N CYS A 283 -9.68 -20.98 -7.88
CA CYS A 283 -10.12 -19.59 -8.05
C CYS A 283 -9.01 -18.58 -7.71
N GLY A 284 -8.26 -18.82 -6.64
CA GLY A 284 -7.11 -18.01 -6.19
C GLY A 284 -7.47 -16.54 -5.97
N CYS A 285 -7.88 -16.15 -4.74
CA CYS A 285 -8.20 -14.75 -4.46
C CYS A 285 -6.97 -13.83 -4.66
N ALA A 286 -7.18 -12.71 -5.37
CA ALA A 286 -6.16 -11.69 -5.57
C ALA A 286 -6.03 -10.79 -4.32
N GLY A 287 -4.83 -10.61 -3.82
CA GLY A 287 -4.50 -9.75 -2.69
C GLY A 287 -3.32 -10.29 -1.89
N MET A 288 -2.46 -9.40 -1.42
CA MET A 288 -1.34 -9.70 -0.55
C MET A 288 -1.56 -9.06 0.81
N PHE A 289 -1.16 -9.71 1.88
CA PHE A 289 -1.18 -9.13 3.22
C PHE A 289 0.22 -8.60 3.57
N SER A 290 0.42 -7.29 3.43
CA SER A 290 1.68 -6.60 3.69
C SER A 290 1.67 -5.78 4.99
N ALA A 291 0.51 -5.51 5.60
CA ALA A 291 0.38 -4.65 6.78
C ALA A 291 1.19 -5.12 8.01
N ALA A 292 1.56 -6.40 8.07
CA ALA A 292 2.36 -6.91 9.19
C ALA A 292 3.72 -6.24 9.32
N THR A 293 4.33 -5.84 8.20
CA THR A 293 5.70 -5.29 8.10
C THR A 293 5.81 -4.22 7.03
N ALA A 294 4.74 -3.44 6.81
CA ALA A 294 4.68 -2.51 5.68
C ALA A 294 5.78 -1.44 5.72
N VAL A 295 5.97 -0.79 6.87
CA VAL A 295 6.93 0.31 7.00
C VAL A 295 8.37 -0.21 6.88
N GLU A 296 8.65 -1.38 7.43
CA GLU A 296 9.93 -2.06 7.33
C GLU A 296 10.29 -2.39 5.88
N LEU A 297 9.30 -2.91 5.11
CA LEU A 297 9.49 -3.21 3.68
C LEU A 297 9.77 -1.95 2.86
N TYR A 298 9.06 -0.86 3.12
CA TYR A 298 9.36 0.42 2.45
C TYR A 298 10.74 0.96 2.83
N ALA A 299 11.18 0.81 4.09
CA ALA A 299 12.52 1.21 4.49
C ALA A 299 13.60 0.44 3.72
N GLU A 300 13.43 -0.87 3.52
CA GLU A 300 14.33 -1.68 2.68
C GLU A 300 14.36 -1.18 1.22
N ILE A 301 13.19 -0.88 0.64
CA ILE A 301 13.07 -0.39 -0.74
C ILE A 301 13.85 0.91 -0.92
N PHE A 302 13.60 1.87 -0.04
CA PHE A 302 14.24 3.19 -0.11
C PHE A 302 15.73 3.13 0.21
N GLU A 303 16.15 2.24 1.11
CA GLU A 303 17.58 1.98 1.38
C GLU A 303 18.28 1.38 0.15
N GLN A 304 17.69 0.35 -0.46
CA GLN A 304 18.25 -0.29 -1.68
C GLN A 304 18.33 0.69 -2.85
N ALA A 305 17.42 1.66 -2.91
CA ALA A 305 17.44 2.73 -3.90
C ALA A 305 18.41 3.89 -3.55
N GLY A 306 19.08 3.85 -2.39
CA GLY A 306 19.94 4.93 -1.90
C GLY A 306 19.18 6.21 -1.58
N ALA A 307 17.90 6.14 -1.23
CA ALA A 307 16.97 7.25 -1.05
C ALA A 307 16.21 7.18 0.30
N LEU A 308 16.83 6.61 1.32
CA LEU A 308 16.21 6.42 2.65
C LEU A 308 15.75 7.74 3.27
N ASP A 309 16.41 8.85 2.96
CA ASP A 309 16.05 10.22 3.34
C ASP A 309 14.70 10.68 2.78
N LYS A 310 14.20 10.07 1.72
CA LYS A 310 12.89 10.37 1.09
C LYS A 310 11.73 9.57 1.68
N LEU A 311 12.01 8.57 2.52
CA LEU A 311 10.97 7.68 3.08
C LEU A 311 9.93 8.45 3.89
N GLU A 312 10.32 9.42 4.73
CA GLU A 312 9.36 10.21 5.51
C GLU A 312 8.40 10.99 4.63
N ALA A 313 8.91 11.62 3.56
CA ALA A 313 8.06 12.34 2.61
C ALA A 313 7.04 11.40 1.94
N PHE A 314 7.50 10.25 1.44
CA PHE A 314 6.66 9.25 0.78
C PHE A 314 5.61 8.64 1.72
N ALA A 315 6.01 8.24 2.92
CA ALA A 315 5.15 7.47 3.83
C ALA A 315 4.22 8.36 4.68
N SER A 316 4.64 9.60 5.01
CA SER A 316 3.99 10.39 6.05
C SER A 316 3.51 11.78 5.61
N GLN A 317 4.02 12.30 4.49
CA GLN A 317 3.76 13.70 4.13
C GLN A 317 3.02 13.87 2.80
N ASN A 318 3.42 13.15 1.74
CA ASN A 318 2.90 13.37 0.39
C ASN A 318 1.40 13.06 0.31
N GLY A 319 0.97 11.92 0.87
CA GLY A 319 -0.45 11.56 0.95
C GLY A 319 -1.25 12.58 1.75
N ALA A 320 -0.77 12.96 2.94
CA ALA A 320 -1.44 13.94 3.77
C ALA A 320 -1.61 15.28 3.04
N ARG A 321 -0.57 15.78 2.34
CA ARG A 321 -0.68 17.01 1.52
C ARG A 321 -1.72 16.87 0.42
N PHE A 322 -1.70 15.77 -0.34
CA PHE A 322 -2.65 15.57 -1.43
C PHE A 322 -4.10 15.51 -0.95
N TYR A 323 -4.32 14.89 0.22
CA TYR A 323 -5.65 14.83 0.84
C TYR A 323 -6.05 16.09 1.61
N GLY A 324 -5.13 17.04 1.81
CA GLY A 324 -5.38 18.26 2.61
C GLY A 324 -5.49 17.96 4.10
N LEU A 325 -4.79 16.94 4.58
CA LEU A 325 -4.77 16.53 5.99
C LEU A 325 -3.56 17.14 6.72
N PRO A 326 -3.68 17.42 8.03
CA PRO A 326 -2.52 17.79 8.84
C PRO A 326 -1.55 16.61 8.93
N PHE A 327 -0.25 16.88 9.10
CA PHE A 327 0.71 15.82 9.38
C PHE A 327 0.47 15.22 10.76
N ASN A 328 0.74 13.92 10.89
CA ASN A 328 0.75 13.28 12.20
C ASN A 328 1.81 13.92 13.10
N THR A 329 1.53 14.02 14.39
CA THR A 329 2.47 14.57 15.36
C THR A 329 3.34 13.50 16.02
N ARG A 330 2.83 12.27 16.07
CA ARG A 330 3.57 11.12 16.61
C ARG A 330 4.72 10.74 15.67
N LYS A 331 5.82 10.26 16.25
CA LYS A 331 6.97 9.71 15.50
C LYS A 331 7.06 8.20 15.72
N ILE A 332 7.61 7.50 14.75
CA ILE A 332 8.04 6.12 14.89
C ILE A 332 9.54 6.02 14.59
N THR A 333 10.21 5.06 15.21
CA THR A 333 11.64 4.82 14.99
C THR A 333 11.84 3.43 14.39
N LEU A 334 12.51 3.38 13.25
CA LEU A 334 13.00 2.14 12.66
C LEU A 334 14.45 1.92 13.08
N VAL A 335 14.77 0.67 13.33
CA VAL A 335 16.14 0.22 13.67
C VAL A 335 16.58 -0.79 12.62
N LYS A 336 17.81 -0.64 12.13
CA LYS A 336 18.42 -1.61 11.21
C LYS A 336 18.77 -2.88 11.96
N GLN A 337 17.77 -3.69 12.18
CA GLN A 337 17.86 -4.97 12.86
C GLN A 337 16.88 -5.96 12.23
N PRO A 338 17.35 -7.14 11.79
CA PRO A 338 16.46 -8.14 11.22
C PRO A 338 15.34 -8.54 12.17
N GLN A 339 14.13 -8.61 11.65
CA GLN A 339 12.95 -9.09 12.38
C GLN A 339 12.31 -10.25 11.64
N ARG A 340 12.06 -11.36 12.32
CA ARG A 340 11.37 -12.52 11.77
C ARG A 340 9.93 -12.21 11.44
N ILE A 341 9.51 -12.56 10.22
CA ILE A 341 8.11 -12.53 9.80
C ILE A 341 7.50 -13.89 10.12
N PRO A 342 6.33 -13.95 10.80
CA PRO A 342 5.68 -15.23 11.11
C PRO A 342 5.33 -16.00 9.83
N ASP A 343 5.33 -17.33 9.91
CA ASP A 343 4.94 -18.19 8.78
C ASP A 343 3.47 -18.05 8.44
N SER A 344 2.63 -17.76 9.45
CA SER A 344 1.20 -17.49 9.29
C SER A 344 0.67 -16.71 10.50
N ILE A 345 -0.51 -16.12 10.33
CA ILE A 345 -1.26 -15.37 11.34
C ILE A 345 -2.65 -16.01 11.46
N PRO A 346 -3.23 -16.19 12.66
CA PRO A 346 -4.60 -16.64 12.82
C PRO A 346 -5.60 -15.71 12.08
N TYR A 347 -6.55 -16.28 11.35
CA TYR A 347 -7.53 -15.54 10.54
C TYR A 347 -8.90 -16.24 10.56
N GLY A 348 -9.66 -15.99 11.62
CA GLY A 348 -10.85 -16.78 11.92
C GLY A 348 -10.49 -18.23 12.19
N GLU A 349 -11.15 -19.16 11.50
CA GLU A 349 -10.86 -20.60 11.57
C GLU A 349 -9.71 -21.05 10.64
N ASP A 350 -9.13 -20.12 9.87
CA ASP A 350 -8.07 -20.36 8.89
C ASP A 350 -6.79 -19.57 9.27
N LYS A 351 -5.88 -19.45 8.33
CA LYS A 351 -4.62 -18.73 8.45
C LYS A 351 -4.52 -17.65 7.37
N LEU A 352 -3.78 -16.60 7.69
CA LEU A 352 -3.36 -15.57 6.78
C LEU A 352 -1.84 -15.67 6.60
N ILE A 353 -1.38 -15.74 5.36
CA ILE A 353 0.04 -15.82 5.06
C ILE A 353 0.54 -14.40 4.73
N PRO A 354 1.38 -13.80 5.56
CA PRO A 354 1.90 -12.46 5.31
C PRO A 354 2.92 -12.46 4.16
N MET A 355 3.10 -11.29 3.56
CA MET A 355 4.18 -11.09 2.58
C MET A 355 5.54 -11.46 3.19
N ARG A 356 6.35 -12.24 2.47
CA ARG A 356 7.62 -12.82 2.96
C ARG A 356 7.49 -13.72 4.21
N ALA A 357 6.36 -14.40 4.37
CA ALA A 357 6.17 -15.35 5.47
C ALA A 357 7.39 -16.26 5.66
N GLY A 358 7.80 -16.46 6.92
CA GLY A 358 8.98 -17.27 7.25
C GLY A 358 10.34 -16.63 6.94
N GLY A 359 10.37 -15.46 6.31
CA GLY A 359 11.58 -14.68 6.08
C GLY A 359 11.86 -13.65 7.17
N ASN A 360 12.67 -12.66 6.83
CA ASN A 360 12.97 -11.54 7.71
C ASN A 360 12.77 -10.20 6.96
N THR A 361 12.50 -9.14 7.72
CA THR A 361 12.81 -7.77 7.31
C THR A 361 14.20 -7.39 7.79
N GLU A 362 14.86 -6.46 7.10
CA GLU A 362 16.17 -5.92 7.51
C GLU A 362 16.01 -4.80 8.55
N TRP A 363 14.84 -4.21 8.62
CA TRP A 363 14.46 -3.14 9.55
C TRP A 363 13.38 -3.64 10.50
N SER A 364 13.30 -3.05 11.69
CA SER A 364 12.23 -3.26 12.65
C SER A 364 11.72 -1.93 13.19
N VAL A 365 10.40 -1.79 13.36
CA VAL A 365 9.79 -0.62 14.03
C VAL A 365 9.83 -0.84 15.53
N GLN A 366 10.30 0.19 16.26
CA GLN A 366 10.18 0.26 17.72
C GLN A 366 8.84 0.91 18.08
N TYR A 367 8.07 0.27 18.94
CA TYR A 367 6.74 0.68 19.40
C TYR A 367 6.79 1.25 20.83
#